data_1cf16d0c404ee39a10755027826e64c7
#
_entry.id   1cf16d0c404ee39a10755027826e64c7
#
_cell.length_a   1.000
_cell.length_b   1.000
_cell.length_c   1.000
_cell.angle_alpha   90.00
_cell.angle_beta   90.00
_cell.angle_gamma   90.00
#
_symmetry.space_group_name_H-M   'P 1'
#
loop_
_entity.id
_entity.type
_entity.pdbx_description
1 polymer ?
#
loop_
_entity_poly.entity_id
_entity_poly.type
_entity_poly.pdbx_seq_one_letter_code
_entity_poly.pdbx_strand_id
1 'polypeptide(L)'
;AGDVLPRSVRQSWEDRTQTPICEAFGMTECSTFLSATPSVPEHLAVQPGRKIAIFDGADLAERGQIGTIAVDGRDPGLMLGYIEDAAINLPLKNGWYHTADHGQMYADGRIGFAGRSGDILNAGGYRVAPREIEQVLEACPGVQEVGVTEVEVRPDVFVIAAFVVGEDPCDLAQIDALAARDLARYKQPRIVQKVPALPRNANGKLIRAALPQLWSSEL
;
A
#
# COMPACT_ATOMS: atom_id res chain seq x y z
N ALA A 1 5.32 -13.01 -6.30
CA ALA A 1 5.43 -11.77 -7.08
C ALA A 1 4.04 -11.24 -7.38
N GLY A 2 3.89 -9.91 -7.40
CA GLY A 2 2.62 -9.24 -7.75
C GLY A 2 1.77 -8.77 -6.57
N ASP A 3 2.16 -9.07 -5.34
CA ASP A 3 1.52 -8.56 -4.14
C ASP A 3 2.54 -8.35 -3.01
N VAL A 4 2.15 -7.60 -1.98
CA VAL A 4 2.96 -7.35 -0.78
C VAL A 4 3.04 -8.62 0.05
N LEU A 5 4.22 -8.97 0.54
CA LEU A 5 4.41 -10.13 1.42
C LEU A 5 3.87 -9.80 2.81
N PRO A 6 2.93 -10.59 3.37
CA PRO A 6 2.46 -10.40 4.73
C PRO A 6 3.62 -10.53 5.74
N ARG A 7 3.63 -9.65 6.74
CA ARG A 7 4.69 -9.63 7.78
C ARG A 7 4.81 -10.97 8.51
N SER A 8 3.68 -11.62 8.81
CA SER A 8 3.65 -12.93 9.47
C SER A 8 4.32 -14.02 8.64
N VAL A 9 4.13 -14.01 7.32
CA VAL A 9 4.76 -14.96 6.40
C VAL A 9 6.27 -14.72 6.33
N ARG A 10 6.70 -13.45 6.21
CA ARG A 10 8.12 -13.08 6.25
C ARG A 10 8.76 -13.55 7.54
N GLN A 11 8.18 -13.20 8.70
CA GLN A 11 8.73 -13.56 10.00
C GLN A 11 8.84 -15.08 10.16
N SER A 12 7.80 -15.83 9.81
CA SER A 12 7.82 -17.30 9.88
C SER A 12 8.92 -17.93 9.02
N TRP A 13 9.20 -17.35 7.85
CA TRP A 13 10.30 -17.80 6.99
C TRP A 13 11.66 -17.49 7.62
N GLU A 14 11.86 -16.24 8.04
CA GLU A 14 13.13 -15.77 8.62
C GLU A 14 13.48 -16.52 9.91
N ASP A 15 12.49 -16.79 10.78
CA ASP A 15 12.66 -17.57 12.00
C ASP A 15 13.08 -19.02 11.71
N ARG A 16 12.49 -19.63 10.67
CA ARG A 16 12.76 -21.03 10.31
C ARG A 16 14.08 -21.22 9.55
N THR A 17 14.44 -20.28 8.72
CA THR A 17 15.56 -20.42 7.77
C THR A 17 16.78 -19.59 8.15
N GLN A 18 16.62 -18.63 9.07
CA GLN A 18 17.64 -17.62 9.43
C GLN A 18 18.13 -16.84 8.18
N THR A 19 17.27 -16.72 7.16
CA THR A 19 17.57 -16.06 5.89
C THR A 19 16.59 -14.92 5.68
N PRO A 20 17.07 -13.66 5.55
CA PRO A 20 16.19 -12.50 5.35
C PRO A 20 15.50 -12.54 3.99
N ILE A 21 14.25 -12.10 3.94
CA ILE A 21 13.51 -11.86 2.69
C ILE A 21 13.62 -10.38 2.34
N CYS A 22 14.17 -10.09 1.17
CA CYS A 22 14.21 -8.75 0.59
C CYS A 22 13.14 -8.63 -0.49
N GLU A 23 12.19 -7.73 -0.31
CA GLU A 23 11.19 -7.45 -1.32
C GLU A 23 11.76 -6.57 -2.43
N ALA A 24 11.27 -6.80 -3.64
CA ALA A 24 11.57 -5.96 -4.79
C ALA A 24 10.25 -5.48 -5.40
N PHE A 25 10.21 -4.22 -5.79
CA PHE A 25 9.05 -3.61 -6.41
C PHE A 25 9.37 -3.24 -7.85
N GLY A 26 8.48 -3.61 -8.74
CA GLY A 26 8.57 -3.35 -10.16
C GLY A 26 7.27 -3.64 -10.87
N MET A 27 7.23 -3.33 -12.14
CA MET A 27 6.07 -3.52 -13.00
C MET A 27 6.53 -3.85 -14.42
N THR A 28 5.62 -4.35 -15.25
CA THR A 28 5.92 -4.70 -16.64
C THR A 28 6.50 -3.53 -17.43
N GLU A 29 6.00 -2.33 -17.14
CA GLU A 29 6.36 -1.10 -17.84
C GLU A 29 7.78 -0.60 -17.57
N CYS A 30 8.36 -0.93 -16.42
CA CYS A 30 9.70 -0.42 -16.06
C CYS A 30 10.57 -1.41 -15.29
N SER A 31 10.25 -2.72 -15.36
CA SER A 31 10.99 -3.77 -14.67
C SER A 31 11.10 -3.50 -13.15
N THR A 32 12.03 -4.13 -12.44
CA THR A 32 12.29 -3.85 -11.02
C THR A 32 13.12 -2.58 -10.89
N PHE A 33 12.67 -1.63 -10.12
CA PHE A 33 13.37 -0.35 -9.91
C PHE A 33 13.54 0.03 -8.44
N LEU A 34 12.87 -0.66 -7.53
CA LEU A 34 13.04 -0.52 -6.08
C LEU A 34 13.31 -1.88 -5.46
N SER A 35 14.13 -1.92 -4.40
CA SER A 35 14.32 -3.14 -3.62
C SER A 35 14.60 -2.84 -2.14
N ALA A 36 14.11 -3.70 -1.25
CA ALA A 36 14.47 -3.70 0.15
C ALA A 36 15.92 -4.17 0.33
N THR A 37 16.50 -3.82 1.47
CA THR A 37 17.78 -4.36 1.92
C THR A 37 17.59 -5.09 3.26
N PRO A 38 18.43 -6.08 3.59
CA PRO A 38 18.30 -6.79 4.87
C PRO A 38 18.33 -5.88 6.10
N SER A 39 19.06 -4.76 6.02
CA SER A 39 19.17 -3.79 7.11
C SER A 39 17.95 -2.89 7.27
N VAL A 40 17.11 -2.73 6.22
CA VAL A 40 15.88 -1.94 6.24
C VAL A 40 14.86 -2.61 5.34
N PRO A 41 14.20 -3.66 5.82
CA PRO A 41 13.28 -4.46 5.00
C PRO A 41 11.95 -3.76 4.69
N GLU A 42 11.59 -2.72 5.44
CA GLU A 42 10.29 -2.03 5.32
C GLU A 42 10.31 -0.91 4.27
N HIS A 43 11.49 -0.41 3.90
CA HIS A 43 11.63 0.68 2.93
C HIS A 43 12.47 0.24 1.73
N LEU A 44 12.03 0.65 0.55
CA LEU A 44 12.64 0.25 -0.71
C LEU A 44 13.69 1.29 -1.15
N ALA A 45 14.91 0.85 -1.38
CA ALA A 45 15.95 1.66 -1.98
C ALA A 45 15.75 1.71 -3.50
N VAL A 46 16.04 2.87 -4.09
CA VAL A 46 16.09 3.01 -5.56
C VAL A 46 17.26 2.22 -6.08
N GLN A 47 17.05 1.40 -7.11
CA GLN A 47 18.10 0.60 -7.75
C GLN A 47 19.18 1.51 -8.36
N PRO A 48 20.45 1.11 -8.32
CA PRO A 48 21.54 1.90 -8.91
C PRO A 48 21.27 2.24 -10.38
N GLY A 49 21.51 3.50 -10.73
CA GLY A 49 21.31 4.00 -12.09
C GLY A 49 19.87 4.37 -12.46
N ARG A 50 18.90 4.10 -11.59
CA ARG A 50 17.50 4.46 -11.78
C ARG A 50 17.22 5.84 -11.17
N LYS A 51 16.26 6.57 -11.72
CA LYS A 51 15.78 7.84 -11.19
C LYS A 51 14.30 7.77 -10.95
N ILE A 52 13.93 7.94 -9.69
CA ILE A 52 12.55 7.87 -9.22
C ILE A 52 12.22 9.18 -8.50
N ALA A 53 11.02 9.68 -8.72
CA ALA A 53 10.47 10.83 -8.03
C ALA A 53 9.05 10.53 -7.53
N ILE A 54 8.60 11.30 -6.56
CA ILE A 54 7.22 11.29 -6.08
C ILE A 54 6.59 12.62 -6.49
N PHE A 55 5.42 12.55 -7.12
CA PHE A 55 4.68 13.72 -7.57
C PHE A 55 3.34 13.87 -6.82
N ASP A 56 3.04 15.08 -6.39
CA ASP A 56 1.71 15.51 -5.97
C ASP A 56 1.10 16.38 -7.07
N GLY A 57 0.21 15.79 -7.85
CA GLY A 57 -0.30 16.43 -9.07
C GLY A 57 0.80 16.64 -10.12
N ALA A 58 1.13 17.92 -10.40
CA ALA A 58 2.16 18.31 -11.37
C ALA A 58 3.53 18.59 -10.73
N ASP A 59 3.56 18.77 -9.41
CA ASP A 59 4.74 19.19 -8.66
C ASP A 59 5.41 18.02 -7.95
N LEU A 60 6.70 18.18 -7.64
CA LEU A 60 7.41 17.21 -6.80
C LEU A 60 6.85 17.25 -5.38
N ALA A 61 6.49 16.07 -4.85
CA ALA A 61 6.03 15.94 -3.48
C ALA A 61 7.16 16.23 -2.48
N GLU A 62 6.82 16.80 -1.34
CA GLU A 62 7.74 16.96 -0.22
C GLU A 62 8.15 15.61 0.38
N ARG A 63 9.27 15.59 1.09
CA ARG A 63 9.71 14.37 1.81
C ARG A 63 8.67 13.97 2.84
N GLY A 64 8.27 12.69 2.81
CA GLY A 64 7.21 12.15 3.66
C GLY A 64 5.79 12.38 3.15
N GLN A 65 5.59 13.17 2.11
CA GLN A 65 4.29 13.35 1.46
C GLN A 65 3.99 12.19 0.51
N ILE A 66 2.76 11.67 0.56
CA ILE A 66 2.29 10.63 -0.36
C ILE A 66 1.95 11.26 -1.71
N GLY A 67 2.50 10.68 -2.78
CA GLY A 67 2.22 11.07 -4.15
C GLY A 67 2.41 9.93 -5.13
N THR A 68 2.26 10.21 -6.41
CA THR A 68 2.44 9.24 -7.48
C THR A 68 3.93 8.92 -7.66
N ILE A 69 4.29 7.65 -7.66
CA ILE A 69 5.63 7.20 -8.01
C ILE A 69 5.84 7.40 -9.51
N ALA A 70 6.92 8.07 -9.88
CA ALA A 70 7.26 8.31 -11.28
C ALA A 70 8.71 7.91 -11.57
N VAL A 71 8.92 7.40 -12.78
CA VAL A 71 10.21 6.94 -13.31
C VAL A 71 10.68 7.92 -14.40
N ASP A 72 11.96 8.31 -14.39
CA ASP A 72 12.54 9.19 -15.45
C ASP A 72 12.31 8.54 -16.82
N GLY A 73 11.80 9.31 -17.77
CA GLY A 73 11.50 8.83 -19.13
C GLY A 73 12.71 8.32 -19.92
N ARG A 74 13.94 8.56 -19.43
CA ARG A 74 15.20 8.06 -19.98
C ARG A 74 15.71 6.81 -19.26
N ASP A 75 14.94 6.28 -18.32
CA ASP A 75 15.33 5.10 -17.56
C ASP A 75 15.52 3.89 -18.49
N PRO A 76 16.65 3.16 -18.41
CA PRO A 76 16.95 2.07 -19.34
C PRO A 76 16.02 0.84 -19.16
N GLY A 77 15.33 0.73 -18.05
CA GLY A 77 14.35 -0.33 -17.80
C GLY A 77 12.92 0.06 -18.16
N LEU A 78 12.68 1.28 -18.65
CA LEU A 78 11.35 1.71 -19.06
C LEU A 78 10.98 1.08 -20.39
N MET A 79 9.73 0.66 -20.55
CA MET A 79 9.18 0.14 -21.79
C MET A 79 9.32 1.17 -22.93
N LEU A 80 9.29 0.70 -24.17
CA LEU A 80 9.24 1.60 -25.33
C LEU A 80 7.90 2.31 -25.46
N GLY A 81 6.83 1.74 -24.92
CA GLY A 81 5.48 2.29 -24.92
C GLY A 81 4.44 1.20 -25.06
N TYR A 82 3.17 1.60 -25.01
CA TYR A 82 2.03 0.75 -25.33
C TYR A 82 1.82 0.73 -26.84
N ILE A 83 1.34 -0.41 -27.35
CA ILE A 83 0.94 -0.53 -28.76
C ILE A 83 -0.54 -0.16 -28.83
N GLU A 84 -0.82 0.97 -29.47
CA GLU A 84 -2.16 1.49 -29.71
C GLU A 84 -2.30 1.82 -31.21
N ASP A 85 -3.30 1.24 -31.88
CA ASP A 85 -3.54 1.43 -33.33
C ASP A 85 -2.30 1.29 -34.22
N ALA A 86 -1.48 0.26 -33.94
CA ALA A 86 -0.18 -0.01 -34.60
C ALA A 86 0.90 1.05 -34.39
N ALA A 87 0.71 2.01 -33.47
CA ALA A 87 1.72 2.96 -33.03
C ALA A 87 2.24 2.62 -31.63
N ILE A 88 3.47 3.03 -31.34
CA ILE A 88 4.03 2.92 -29.99
C ILE A 88 3.83 4.26 -29.29
N ASN A 89 3.13 4.25 -28.16
CA ASN A 89 2.86 5.42 -27.34
C ASN A 89 3.45 5.25 -25.93
N LEU A 90 4.43 6.09 -25.57
CA LEU A 90 4.96 6.18 -24.20
C LEU A 90 4.36 7.40 -23.50
N PRO A 91 3.45 7.22 -22.52
CA PRO A 91 2.71 8.31 -21.90
C PRO A 91 3.57 9.02 -20.84
N LEU A 92 4.46 9.91 -21.29
CA LEU A 92 5.27 10.76 -20.41
C LEU A 92 4.54 12.06 -20.07
N LYS A 93 4.64 12.47 -18.80
CA LYS A 93 4.25 13.81 -18.33
C LYS A 93 5.51 14.54 -17.87
N ASN A 94 5.85 15.65 -18.51
CA ASN A 94 7.05 16.45 -18.20
C ASN A 94 8.35 15.62 -18.15
N GLY A 95 8.48 14.61 -19.02
CA GLY A 95 9.66 13.74 -19.08
C GLY A 95 9.66 12.58 -18.08
N TRP A 96 8.56 12.36 -17.35
CA TRP A 96 8.39 11.28 -16.36
C TRP A 96 7.26 10.34 -16.75
N TYR A 97 7.50 9.04 -16.56
CA TYR A 97 6.46 8.02 -16.60
C TYR A 97 5.80 7.92 -15.23
N HIS A 98 4.56 8.37 -15.11
CA HIS A 98 3.79 8.28 -13.88
C HIS A 98 3.15 6.90 -13.77
N THR A 99 3.50 6.16 -12.74
CA THR A 99 2.90 4.85 -12.48
C THR A 99 1.49 5.03 -11.89
N ALA A 100 0.73 3.93 -11.80
CA ALA A 100 -0.54 3.94 -11.06
C ALA A 100 -0.34 3.77 -9.54
N ASP A 101 0.91 3.65 -9.09
CA ASP A 101 1.24 3.39 -7.70
C ASP A 101 1.63 4.67 -6.96
N HIS A 102 1.24 4.74 -5.69
CA HIS A 102 1.57 5.82 -4.78
C HIS A 102 2.62 5.39 -3.77
N GLY A 103 3.43 6.33 -3.35
CA GLY A 103 4.44 6.15 -2.32
C GLY A 103 4.86 7.48 -1.72
N GLN A 104 5.74 7.40 -0.74
CA GLN A 104 6.38 8.56 -0.13
C GLN A 104 7.89 8.37 -0.13
N MET A 105 8.64 9.44 -0.30
CA MET A 105 10.09 9.40 -0.22
C MET A 105 10.53 9.88 1.15
N TYR A 106 11.25 9.03 1.89
CA TYR A 106 11.79 9.38 3.21
C TYR A 106 13.02 10.27 3.13
N ALA A 107 13.46 10.79 4.28
CA ALA A 107 14.63 11.67 4.35
C ALA A 107 15.91 11.01 3.83
N ASP A 108 16.06 9.69 4.00
CA ASP A 108 17.19 8.89 3.51
C ASP A 108 17.13 8.54 2.02
N GLY A 109 16.09 8.99 1.30
CA GLY A 109 15.86 8.73 -0.12
C GLY A 109 15.22 7.38 -0.44
N ARG A 110 14.89 6.56 0.56
CA ARG A 110 14.12 5.34 0.38
C ARG A 110 12.65 5.66 0.13
N ILE A 111 11.94 4.70 -0.45
CA ILE A 111 10.53 4.85 -0.80
C ILE A 111 9.70 3.86 0.00
N GLY A 112 8.66 4.36 0.65
CA GLY A 112 7.57 3.57 1.21
C GLY A 112 6.45 3.46 0.19
N PHE A 113 6.01 2.24 -0.11
CA PHE A 113 4.86 2.00 -0.96
C PHE A 113 3.56 2.28 -0.19
N ALA A 114 2.68 3.09 -0.78
CA ALA A 114 1.42 3.49 -0.14
C ALA A 114 0.18 2.77 -0.70
N GLY A 115 0.28 2.22 -1.91
CA GLY A 115 -0.84 1.56 -2.58
C GLY A 115 -1.06 2.07 -4.00
N ARG A 116 -2.16 1.67 -4.62
CA ARG A 116 -2.56 2.17 -5.94
C ARG A 116 -3.37 3.45 -5.83
N SER A 117 -3.41 4.22 -6.93
CA SER A 117 -4.16 5.49 -6.99
C SER A 117 -5.62 5.38 -6.56
N GLY A 118 -6.28 4.24 -6.87
CA GLY A 118 -7.66 3.97 -6.47
C GLY A 118 -7.81 3.46 -5.03
N ASP A 119 -6.72 3.14 -4.34
CA ASP A 119 -6.75 2.58 -2.99
C ASP A 119 -6.45 3.63 -1.90
N ILE A 120 -5.91 4.79 -2.27
CA ILE A 120 -5.56 5.85 -1.31
C ILE A 120 -6.83 6.46 -0.74
N LEU A 121 -6.93 6.46 0.59
CA LEU A 121 -8.07 7.00 1.34
C LEU A 121 -7.93 8.51 1.54
N ASN A 122 -9.08 9.19 1.71
CA ASN A 122 -9.15 10.62 2.03
C ASN A 122 -9.76 10.82 3.43
N ALA A 123 -8.91 10.94 4.43
CA ALA A 123 -9.34 11.17 5.81
C ALA A 123 -9.22 12.66 6.19
N GLY A 124 -10.33 13.38 6.12
CA GLY A 124 -10.35 14.80 6.51
C GLY A 124 -9.40 15.69 5.71
N GLY A 125 -9.20 15.40 4.41
CA GLY A 125 -8.29 16.12 3.52
C GLY A 125 -6.85 15.54 3.48
N TYR A 126 -6.57 14.54 4.29
CA TYR A 126 -5.28 13.84 4.26
C TYR A 126 -5.33 12.60 3.38
N ARG A 127 -4.29 12.40 2.59
CA ARG A 127 -4.09 11.15 1.84
C ARG A 127 -3.53 10.08 2.78
N VAL A 128 -4.24 8.98 2.95
CA VAL A 128 -3.88 7.89 3.85
C VAL A 128 -3.69 6.60 3.07
N ALA A 129 -2.54 5.98 3.25
CA ALA A 129 -2.27 4.67 2.71
C ALA A 129 -2.98 3.60 3.55
N PRO A 130 -3.91 2.80 2.99
CA PRO A 130 -4.54 1.71 3.74
C PRO A 130 -3.52 0.75 4.34
N ARG A 131 -2.45 0.48 3.59
CA ARG A 131 -1.40 -0.45 4.00
C ARG A 131 -0.69 -0.05 5.29
N GLU A 132 -0.50 1.25 5.53
CA GLU A 132 0.08 1.75 6.78
C GLU A 132 -0.78 1.35 7.99
N ILE A 133 -2.09 1.47 7.85
CA ILE A 133 -3.04 1.08 8.90
C ILE A 133 -3.05 -0.44 9.05
N GLU A 134 -3.15 -1.17 7.96
CA GLU A 134 -3.14 -2.64 7.93
C GLU A 134 -1.92 -3.20 8.65
N GLN A 135 -0.72 -2.69 8.36
CA GLN A 135 0.53 -3.13 8.99
C GLN A 135 0.53 -2.95 10.50
N VAL A 136 -0.03 -1.86 11.00
CA VAL A 136 -0.16 -1.62 12.44
C VAL A 136 -1.12 -2.64 13.05
N LEU A 137 -2.29 -2.83 12.45
CA LEU A 137 -3.31 -3.72 12.99
C LEU A 137 -2.95 -5.21 12.87
N GLU A 138 -2.21 -5.60 11.84
CA GLU A 138 -1.66 -6.95 11.66
C GLU A 138 -0.68 -7.35 12.79
N ALA A 139 -0.12 -6.39 13.53
CA ALA A 139 0.73 -6.66 14.68
C ALA A 139 -0.04 -7.07 15.95
N CYS A 140 -1.38 -6.97 15.94
CA CYS A 140 -2.20 -7.37 17.08
C CYS A 140 -2.28 -8.90 17.19
N PRO A 141 -2.12 -9.47 18.39
CA PRO A 141 -2.26 -10.93 18.59
C PRO A 141 -3.59 -11.47 18.08
N GLY A 142 -3.57 -12.62 17.40
CA GLY A 142 -4.75 -13.28 16.85
C GLY A 142 -5.22 -12.72 15.51
N VAL A 143 -4.70 -11.60 15.04
CA VAL A 143 -4.99 -11.06 13.71
C VAL A 143 -4.21 -11.83 12.64
N GLN A 144 -4.92 -12.33 11.65
CA GLN A 144 -4.34 -13.03 10.49
C GLN A 144 -4.23 -12.13 9.27
N GLU A 145 -5.32 -11.38 8.97
CA GLU A 145 -5.39 -10.48 7.84
C GLU A 145 -6.20 -9.23 8.20
N VAL A 146 -5.86 -8.11 7.58
CA VAL A 146 -6.59 -6.85 7.70
C VAL A 146 -6.81 -6.26 6.31
N GLY A 147 -8.03 -5.80 6.04
CA GLY A 147 -8.35 -5.01 4.86
C GLY A 147 -8.95 -3.67 5.27
N VAL A 148 -8.32 -2.57 4.86
CA VAL A 148 -8.74 -1.21 5.22
C VAL A 148 -9.28 -0.48 4.01
N THR A 149 -10.42 0.19 4.16
CA THR A 149 -11.06 1.00 3.13
C THR A 149 -11.87 2.14 3.75
N GLU A 150 -12.47 2.97 2.92
CA GLU A 150 -13.52 3.91 3.34
C GLU A 150 -14.88 3.25 3.18
N VAL A 151 -15.76 3.52 4.14
CA VAL A 151 -17.18 3.18 4.06
C VAL A 151 -18.02 4.42 4.28
N GLU A 152 -19.13 4.50 3.56
CA GLU A 152 -20.10 5.57 3.72
C GLU A 152 -21.04 5.24 4.86
N VAL A 153 -20.98 6.01 5.96
CA VAL A 153 -21.82 5.82 7.16
C VAL A 153 -23.09 6.67 7.14
N ARG A 154 -23.11 7.73 6.34
CA ARG A 154 -24.25 8.62 6.03
C ARG A 154 -24.00 9.23 4.67
N PRO A 155 -25.00 9.79 4.00
CA PRO A 155 -24.81 10.48 2.72
C PRO A 155 -23.63 11.45 2.74
N ASP A 156 -22.66 11.22 1.87
CA ASP A 156 -21.41 12.02 1.71
C ASP A 156 -20.46 12.01 2.95
N VAL A 157 -20.69 11.12 3.93
CA VAL A 157 -19.81 10.98 5.10
C VAL A 157 -19.10 9.64 5.08
N PHE A 158 -17.82 9.69 4.76
CA PHE A 158 -16.94 8.53 4.70
C PHE A 158 -16.05 8.45 5.95
N VAL A 159 -15.84 7.23 6.43
CA VAL A 159 -14.93 6.94 7.53
C VAL A 159 -14.02 5.76 7.17
N ILE A 160 -12.84 5.73 7.76
CA ILE A 160 -11.94 4.59 7.63
C ILE A 160 -12.53 3.40 8.39
N ALA A 161 -12.66 2.27 7.70
CA ALA A 161 -13.07 0.99 8.25
C ALA A 161 -11.97 -0.05 8.07
N ALA A 162 -11.74 -0.86 9.10
CA ALA A 162 -10.85 -2.01 9.09
C ALA A 162 -11.67 -3.30 9.24
N PHE A 163 -11.52 -4.20 8.27
CA PHE A 163 -12.10 -5.54 8.29
C PHE A 163 -11.00 -6.53 8.66
N VAL A 164 -11.21 -7.28 9.74
CA VAL A 164 -10.19 -8.11 10.37
C VAL A 164 -10.58 -9.58 10.27
N VAL A 165 -9.70 -10.40 9.74
CA VAL A 165 -9.75 -11.86 9.85
C VAL A 165 -8.81 -12.27 10.97
N GLY A 166 -9.29 -13.08 11.89
CA GLY A 166 -8.46 -13.54 13.01
C GLY A 166 -9.12 -14.67 13.80
N GLU A 167 -8.27 -15.44 14.48
CA GLU A 167 -8.64 -16.50 15.40
C GLU A 167 -8.54 -16.03 16.85
N ASP A 168 -9.21 -16.71 17.76
CA ASP A 168 -9.12 -16.39 19.18
C ASP A 168 -7.66 -16.53 19.70
N PRO A 169 -7.15 -15.55 20.45
CA PRO A 169 -7.84 -14.37 20.99
C PRO A 169 -7.68 -13.11 20.12
N CYS A 170 -8.50 -12.95 19.07
CA CYS A 170 -8.55 -11.71 18.30
C CYS A 170 -9.54 -10.75 18.97
N ASP A 171 -9.02 -9.85 19.79
CA ASP A 171 -9.80 -8.89 20.59
C ASP A 171 -9.84 -7.52 19.91
N LEU A 172 -11.03 -7.10 19.50
CA LEU A 172 -11.23 -5.79 18.83
C LEU A 172 -10.84 -4.62 19.74
N ALA A 173 -11.00 -4.72 21.07
CA ALA A 173 -10.57 -3.66 21.97
C ALA A 173 -9.04 -3.50 22.01
N GLN A 174 -8.29 -4.57 21.84
CA GLN A 174 -6.84 -4.51 21.71
C GLN A 174 -6.43 -3.90 20.38
N ILE A 175 -7.16 -4.17 19.30
CA ILE A 175 -6.93 -3.57 17.97
C ILE A 175 -7.17 -2.06 18.04
N ASP A 176 -8.25 -1.61 18.67
CA ASP A 176 -8.55 -0.19 18.88
C ASP A 176 -7.47 0.51 19.71
N ALA A 177 -7.02 -0.13 20.80
CA ALA A 177 -5.95 0.40 21.64
C ALA A 177 -4.62 0.51 20.88
N LEU A 178 -4.30 -0.48 20.04
CA LEU A 178 -3.12 -0.48 19.18
C LEU A 178 -3.19 0.65 18.14
N ALA A 179 -4.33 0.79 17.48
CA ALA A 179 -4.56 1.88 16.54
C ALA A 179 -4.41 3.26 17.19
N ALA A 180 -4.96 3.43 18.41
CA ALA A 180 -4.86 4.69 19.16
C ALA A 180 -3.43 5.03 19.59
N ARG A 181 -2.60 4.03 19.87
CA ARG A 181 -1.20 4.18 20.27
C ARG A 181 -0.28 4.50 19.11
N ASP A 182 -0.42 3.80 17.98
CA ASP A 182 0.57 3.75 16.92
C ASP A 182 0.18 4.52 15.65
N LEU A 183 -1.11 4.93 15.52
CA LEU A 183 -1.59 5.70 14.37
C LEU A 183 -1.97 7.13 14.77
N ALA A 184 -1.64 8.07 13.90
CA ALA A 184 -2.16 9.44 14.01
C ALA A 184 -3.70 9.42 13.98
N ARG A 185 -4.34 10.33 14.72
CA ARG A 185 -5.79 10.35 14.93
C ARG A 185 -6.63 10.27 13.65
N TYR A 186 -6.18 10.94 12.58
CA TYR A 186 -6.87 10.95 11.30
C TYR A 186 -6.72 9.64 10.51
N LYS A 187 -5.77 8.76 10.89
CA LYS A 187 -5.55 7.42 10.31
C LYS A 187 -6.26 6.31 11.08
N GLN A 188 -6.75 6.59 12.29
CA GLN A 188 -7.40 5.58 13.12
C GLN A 188 -8.73 5.16 12.51
N PRO A 189 -8.97 3.85 12.29
CA PRO A 189 -10.27 3.36 11.86
C PRO A 189 -11.37 3.79 12.82
N ARG A 190 -12.50 4.20 12.29
CA ARG A 190 -13.72 4.48 13.07
C ARG A 190 -14.59 3.27 13.23
N ILE A 191 -14.36 2.28 12.39
CA ILE A 191 -15.05 1.00 12.38
C ILE A 191 -13.97 -0.08 12.32
N VAL A 192 -14.02 -1.02 13.27
CA VAL A 192 -13.24 -2.25 13.24
C VAL A 192 -14.23 -3.39 13.31
N GLN A 193 -14.28 -4.23 12.28
CA GLN A 193 -15.23 -5.32 12.16
C GLN A 193 -14.51 -6.64 11.88
N LYS A 194 -14.81 -7.68 12.69
CA LYS A 194 -14.33 -9.04 12.41
C LYS A 194 -15.15 -9.66 11.28
N VAL A 195 -14.48 -10.25 10.33
CA VAL A 195 -15.10 -10.92 9.17
C VAL A 195 -14.50 -12.31 8.98
N PRO A 196 -15.25 -13.26 8.38
CA PRO A 196 -14.75 -14.63 8.19
C PRO A 196 -13.65 -14.71 7.12
N ALA A 197 -13.67 -13.82 6.11
CA ALA A 197 -12.67 -13.76 5.05
C ALA A 197 -12.70 -12.39 4.37
N LEU A 198 -11.56 -11.99 3.79
CA LEU A 198 -11.49 -10.82 2.92
C LEU A 198 -11.74 -11.21 1.45
N PRO A 199 -12.36 -10.32 0.65
CA PRO A 199 -12.61 -10.58 -0.77
C PRO A 199 -11.31 -10.63 -1.57
N ARG A 200 -11.11 -11.71 -2.32
CA ARG A 200 -9.92 -11.95 -3.13
C ARG A 200 -10.26 -12.33 -4.57
N ASN A 201 -9.39 -11.97 -5.49
CA ASN A 201 -9.48 -12.41 -6.87
C ASN A 201 -8.95 -13.85 -7.04
N ALA A 202 -9.05 -14.39 -8.26
CA ALA A 202 -8.59 -15.75 -8.58
C ALA A 202 -7.09 -15.98 -8.30
N ASN A 203 -6.28 -14.93 -8.27
CA ASN A 203 -4.86 -14.99 -7.97
C ASN A 203 -4.55 -14.78 -6.46
N GLY A 204 -5.59 -14.73 -5.60
CA GLY A 204 -5.45 -14.54 -4.17
C GLY A 204 -5.24 -13.10 -3.73
N LYS A 205 -5.25 -12.11 -4.63
CA LYS A 205 -5.05 -10.70 -4.30
C LYS A 205 -6.31 -10.07 -3.72
N LEU A 206 -6.16 -9.26 -2.66
CA LEU A 206 -7.25 -8.48 -2.05
C LEU A 206 -7.96 -7.59 -3.09
N ILE A 207 -9.29 -7.69 -3.16
CA ILE A 207 -10.14 -6.79 -3.94
C ILE A 207 -10.65 -5.70 -3.02
N ARG A 208 -9.84 -4.64 -2.83
CA ARG A 208 -10.16 -3.54 -1.90
C ARG A 208 -11.51 -2.88 -2.21
N ALA A 209 -11.85 -2.70 -3.48
CA ALA A 209 -13.12 -2.13 -3.91
C ALA A 209 -14.36 -2.94 -3.46
N ALA A 210 -14.19 -4.20 -3.05
CA ALA A 210 -15.28 -5.02 -2.52
C ALA A 210 -15.40 -4.97 -0.99
N LEU A 211 -14.42 -4.39 -0.28
CA LEU A 211 -14.45 -4.29 1.19
C LEU A 211 -15.66 -3.51 1.72
N PRO A 212 -16.10 -2.37 1.08
CA PRO A 212 -17.27 -1.66 1.59
C PRO A 212 -18.54 -2.50 1.66
N GLN A 213 -18.64 -3.57 0.84
CA GLN A 213 -19.79 -4.49 0.85
C GLN A 213 -19.84 -5.38 2.10
N LEU A 214 -18.73 -5.50 2.84
CA LEU A 214 -18.69 -6.21 4.12
C LEU A 214 -19.29 -5.38 5.26
N TRP A 215 -19.42 -4.07 5.06
CA TRP A 215 -20.06 -3.17 6.00
C TRP A 215 -21.58 -3.27 5.85
N SER A 216 -22.27 -3.73 6.88
CA SER A 216 -23.72 -3.64 6.99
C SER A 216 -24.06 -2.56 8.01
N SER A 217 -24.83 -1.57 7.60
CA SER A 217 -25.31 -0.48 8.45
C SER A 217 -26.42 -0.92 9.45
N GLU A 218 -26.52 -2.22 9.71
CA GLU A 218 -27.43 -2.75 10.75
C GLU A 218 -26.80 -2.60 12.12
N LEU A 219 -26.97 -1.43 12.73
CA LEU A 219 -26.94 -1.15 14.14
C LEU A 219 -28.10 -0.21 14.50
#